data_dc316a6a71d93038e8d3eddde7311b44
#
_entry.id   dc316a6a71d93038e8d3eddde7311b44
#
_cell.length_a   1.000
_cell.length_b   1.000
_cell.length_c   1.000
_cell.angle_alpha   90.00
_cell.angle_beta   90.00
_cell.angle_gamma   90.00
#
_symmetry.space_group_name_H-M   'P 1'
#
loop_
_entity.id
_entity.type
_entity.pdbx_description
1 polymer ?
#
loop_
_entity_poly.entity_id
_entity_poly.type
_entity_poly.pdbx_seq_one_letter_code
_entity_poly.pdbx_strand_id
1 'polypeptide(L)'
;MVGFGSIVGGIENLATREYRGRTMARHIKRCIYCGADSDDANLTDEHIVAYSLGSDVYLKEASCVACADITKRFEQHVARAIFGHHRIHKGTQTRRPNERPSQLPARILIRGVEYRKELVITDHPYFLAMPIWDQPGLLRGISPSANFDGLCAHLYYHIPDNIKDALELSDGEIAEIRPDTAGDATQFGRAIAKIAYCNAIAHFGLDGFEHLELPDLILGKFPYVSFLVGSVLREPPPPNRDGRYTVS
;
A
#
# COMPACT_ATOMS: atom_id res chain seq x y z
N MET A 1 15.56 1.13 9.15
CA MET A 1 14.21 0.52 9.08
C MET A 1 13.20 1.63 9.29
N VAL A 2 12.76 2.29 8.24
CA VAL A 2 11.66 3.26 8.34
C VAL A 2 10.40 2.42 8.41
N GLY A 3 9.79 2.36 9.59
CA GLY A 3 8.63 1.53 9.83
C GLY A 3 7.42 2.06 9.06
N PHE A 4 6.61 1.17 8.53
CA PHE A 4 5.24 1.38 8.06
C PHE A 4 4.36 2.13 9.09
N GLY A 5 4.84 2.33 10.31
CA GLY A 5 4.21 3.10 11.38
C GLY A 5 3.88 4.55 11.02
N SER A 6 4.56 5.15 10.04
CA SER A 6 4.34 6.56 9.72
C SER A 6 3.10 6.81 8.83
N ILE A 7 2.65 5.81 8.04
CA ILE A 7 1.39 5.92 7.28
C ILE A 7 0.19 5.62 8.20
N VAL A 8 0.38 4.83 9.24
CA VAL A 8 -0.66 4.45 10.21
C VAL A 8 -0.77 5.47 11.37
N GLY A 9 0.30 6.22 11.65
CA GLY A 9 0.34 7.19 12.76
C GLY A 9 -0.65 8.35 12.69
N GLY A 10 -1.27 8.59 11.53
CA GLY A 10 -2.36 9.58 11.38
C GLY A 10 -3.74 9.09 11.88
N ILE A 11 -3.86 7.80 12.20
CA ILE A 11 -5.14 7.19 12.59
C ILE A 11 -5.33 7.22 14.13
N GLU A 12 -4.27 7.45 14.90
CA GLU A 12 -4.28 7.39 16.37
C GLU A 12 -5.15 8.47 17.03
N ASN A 13 -5.53 9.53 16.31
CA ASN A 13 -6.39 10.62 16.83
C ASN A 13 -7.86 10.52 16.42
N LEU A 14 -8.29 9.42 15.80
CA LEU A 14 -9.69 9.19 15.50
C LEU A 14 -10.46 8.83 16.79
N ALA A 15 -11.61 9.45 17.01
CA ALA A 15 -12.58 9.00 17.99
C ALA A 15 -13.14 7.62 17.56
N THR A 16 -12.43 6.57 17.90
CA THR A 16 -12.74 5.20 17.46
C THR A 16 -13.60 4.47 18.49
N ARG A 17 -14.44 3.56 18.01
CA ARG A 17 -15.25 2.68 18.83
C ARG A 17 -14.99 1.24 18.44
N GLU A 18 -14.56 0.41 19.38
CA GLU A 18 -14.40 -1.04 19.12
C GLU A 18 -15.76 -1.70 18.84
N TYR A 19 -15.79 -2.48 17.76
CA TYR A 19 -16.94 -3.28 17.40
C TYR A 19 -16.49 -4.63 16.82
N ARG A 20 -16.83 -5.73 17.48
CA ARG A 20 -16.45 -7.12 17.11
C ARG A 20 -14.92 -7.30 16.90
N GLY A 21 -14.10 -6.71 17.77
CA GLY A 21 -12.63 -6.81 17.69
C GLY A 21 -12.00 -6.04 16.54
N ARG A 22 -12.76 -5.13 15.90
CA ARG A 22 -12.27 -4.18 14.89
C ARG A 22 -12.59 -2.75 15.34
N THR A 23 -11.80 -1.80 14.88
CA THR A 23 -11.94 -0.39 15.26
C THR A 23 -12.83 0.36 14.26
N MET A 24 -14.05 0.71 14.66
CA MET A 24 -14.96 1.51 13.84
C MET A 24 -14.61 3.00 13.98
N ALA A 25 -14.20 3.63 12.86
CA ALA A 25 -13.90 5.05 12.83
C ALA A 25 -15.18 5.91 12.72
N ARG A 26 -16.13 5.52 11.85
CA ARG A 26 -17.40 6.24 11.65
C ARG A 26 -18.48 5.34 11.05
N HIS A 27 -19.74 5.62 11.35
CA HIS A 27 -20.90 5.01 10.70
C HIS A 27 -21.46 5.96 9.63
N ILE A 28 -21.52 5.55 8.38
CA ILE A 28 -21.78 6.41 7.22
C ILE A 28 -23.22 6.27 6.70
N LYS A 29 -23.71 5.04 6.48
CA LYS A 29 -25.03 4.70 5.91
C LYS A 29 -25.23 5.13 4.45
N ARG A 30 -24.15 5.34 3.72
CA ARG A 30 -24.15 5.76 2.33
C ARG A 30 -22.85 5.30 1.65
N CYS A 31 -22.93 4.94 0.38
CA CYS A 31 -21.70 4.64 -0.38
C CYS A 31 -20.86 5.91 -0.57
N ILE A 32 -19.67 5.93 0.00
CA ILE A 32 -18.76 7.08 -0.08
C ILE A 32 -18.26 7.35 -1.50
N TYR A 33 -18.35 6.38 -2.41
CA TYR A 33 -17.85 6.48 -3.77
C TYR A 33 -18.88 6.92 -4.80
N CYS A 34 -20.09 6.35 -4.76
CA CYS A 34 -21.13 6.63 -5.76
C CYS A 34 -22.37 7.32 -5.18
N GLY A 35 -22.43 7.51 -3.86
CA GLY A 35 -23.54 8.17 -3.21
C GLY A 35 -24.79 7.33 -3.00
N ALA A 36 -24.80 6.04 -3.36
CA ALA A 36 -25.96 5.17 -3.14
C ALA A 36 -26.29 5.04 -1.66
N ASP A 37 -27.56 5.21 -1.31
CA ASP A 37 -28.06 5.10 0.06
C ASP A 37 -28.33 3.66 0.47
N SER A 38 -28.51 3.41 1.77
CA SER A 38 -28.79 2.08 2.33
C SER A 38 -30.11 1.47 1.84
N ASP A 39 -31.05 2.30 1.44
CA ASP A 39 -32.38 1.86 0.98
C ASP A 39 -32.31 1.28 -0.45
N ASP A 40 -31.33 1.76 -1.25
CA ASP A 40 -31.15 1.38 -2.64
C ASP A 40 -30.02 0.35 -2.85
N ALA A 41 -29.14 0.17 -1.87
CA ALA A 41 -27.95 -0.68 -2.02
C ALA A 41 -27.58 -1.42 -0.74
N ASN A 42 -27.10 -2.67 -0.90
CA ASN A 42 -26.45 -3.38 0.19
C ASN A 42 -25.10 -2.72 0.49
N LEU A 43 -25.02 -2.02 1.62
CA LEU A 43 -23.80 -1.38 2.08
C LEU A 43 -22.94 -2.34 2.88
N THR A 44 -21.65 -2.28 2.65
CA THR A 44 -20.60 -3.04 3.33
C THR A 44 -19.68 -2.11 4.09
N ASP A 45 -18.94 -2.66 5.06
CA ASP A 45 -17.87 -1.94 5.76
C ASP A 45 -16.71 -1.69 4.81
N GLU A 46 -16.14 -0.49 4.86
CA GLU A 46 -14.98 -0.10 4.07
C GLU A 46 -13.76 0.11 4.98
N HIS A 47 -12.71 -0.69 4.82
CA HIS A 47 -11.48 -0.51 5.58
C HIS A 47 -10.72 0.72 5.09
N ILE A 48 -10.23 1.56 6.00
CA ILE A 48 -9.42 2.74 5.62
C ILE A 48 -8.14 2.28 4.92
N VAL A 49 -7.38 1.40 5.55
CA VAL A 49 -6.28 0.65 4.94
C VAL A 49 -6.72 -0.80 4.83
N ALA A 50 -6.38 -1.47 3.75
CA ALA A 50 -6.77 -2.87 3.55
C ALA A 50 -6.38 -3.76 4.75
N TYR A 51 -7.29 -4.60 5.23
CA TYR A 51 -7.03 -5.53 6.34
C TYR A 51 -5.76 -6.37 6.13
N SER A 52 -5.53 -6.78 4.88
CA SER A 52 -4.33 -7.53 4.49
C SER A 52 -3.02 -6.73 4.61
N LEU A 53 -3.08 -5.42 4.80
CA LEU A 53 -1.93 -4.54 5.07
C LEU A 53 -1.78 -4.22 6.57
N GLY A 54 -2.56 -4.87 7.43
CA GLY A 54 -2.39 -4.82 8.88
C GLY A 54 -3.30 -3.85 9.63
N SER A 55 -4.32 -3.26 8.97
CA SER A 55 -5.29 -2.38 9.64
C SER A 55 -6.62 -3.09 9.86
N ASP A 56 -7.22 -2.82 11.01
CA ASP A 56 -8.57 -3.24 11.39
C ASP A 56 -9.56 -2.06 11.45
N VAL A 57 -9.10 -0.84 11.14
CA VAL A 57 -9.92 0.38 11.17
C VAL A 57 -10.81 0.47 9.93
N TYR A 58 -12.10 0.72 10.13
CA TYR A 58 -13.08 0.75 9.05
C TYR A 58 -14.17 1.82 9.22
N LEU A 59 -14.78 2.19 8.11
CA LEU A 59 -16.01 2.96 8.03
C LEU A 59 -17.18 1.97 7.90
N LYS A 60 -18.16 2.05 8.80
CA LYS A 60 -19.30 1.14 8.80
C LYS A 60 -20.30 1.55 7.74
N GLU A 61 -20.82 0.57 6.97
CA GLU A 61 -21.85 0.78 5.94
C GLU A 61 -21.48 1.92 4.97
N ALA A 62 -20.23 1.88 4.45
CA ALA A 62 -19.64 2.99 3.70
C ALA A 62 -19.40 2.69 2.21
N SER A 63 -19.59 1.47 1.76
CA SER A 63 -19.38 1.09 0.36
C SER A 63 -20.47 0.15 -0.14
N CYS A 64 -21.08 0.43 -1.30
CA CYS A 64 -21.96 -0.54 -1.94
C CYS A 64 -21.12 -1.70 -2.54
N VAL A 65 -21.76 -2.85 -2.76
CA VAL A 65 -21.08 -4.06 -3.26
C VAL A 65 -20.30 -3.79 -4.56
N ALA A 66 -20.89 -3.04 -5.50
CA ALA A 66 -20.24 -2.73 -6.77
C ALA A 66 -18.96 -1.92 -6.60
N CYS A 67 -18.97 -0.88 -5.74
CA CYS A 67 -17.79 -0.08 -5.46
C CYS A 67 -16.76 -0.88 -4.65
N ALA A 68 -17.19 -1.67 -3.67
CA ALA A 68 -16.33 -2.55 -2.89
C ALA A 68 -15.60 -3.59 -3.76
N ASP A 69 -16.24 -4.12 -4.80
CA ASP A 69 -15.60 -5.04 -5.74
C ASP A 69 -14.50 -4.35 -6.57
N ILE A 70 -14.68 -3.07 -6.89
CA ILE A 70 -13.66 -2.29 -7.59
C ILE A 70 -12.46 -2.03 -6.66
N THR A 71 -12.70 -1.53 -5.43
CA THR A 71 -11.62 -1.21 -4.48
C THR A 71 -10.84 -2.47 -4.09
N LYS A 72 -11.52 -3.57 -3.87
CA LYS A 72 -10.92 -4.88 -3.55
C LYS A 72 -9.93 -5.36 -4.61
N ARG A 73 -10.18 -5.13 -5.91
CA ARG A 73 -9.29 -5.60 -6.99
C ARG A 73 -7.91 -4.95 -6.89
N PHE A 74 -7.84 -3.60 -6.81
CA PHE A 74 -6.56 -2.94 -6.72
C PHE A 74 -5.90 -3.11 -5.34
N GLU A 75 -6.66 -3.21 -4.26
CA GLU A 75 -6.10 -3.52 -2.94
C GLU A 75 -5.46 -4.91 -2.91
N GLN A 76 -6.10 -5.91 -3.52
CA GLN A 76 -5.53 -7.25 -3.64
C GLN A 76 -4.27 -7.26 -4.50
N HIS A 77 -4.27 -6.48 -5.61
CA HIS A 77 -3.08 -6.33 -6.45
C HIS A 77 -1.92 -5.73 -5.65
N VAL A 78 -2.14 -4.60 -4.99
CA VAL A 78 -1.13 -3.93 -4.15
C VAL A 78 -0.63 -4.86 -3.04
N ALA A 79 -1.54 -5.53 -2.34
CA ALA A 79 -1.18 -6.44 -1.25
C ALA A 79 -0.38 -7.67 -1.72
N ARG A 80 -0.55 -8.13 -2.96
CA ARG A 80 0.14 -9.30 -3.51
C ARG A 80 1.39 -8.94 -4.30
N ALA A 81 1.27 -7.97 -5.22
CA ALA A 81 2.35 -7.63 -6.14
C ALA A 81 3.39 -6.71 -5.49
N ILE A 82 2.97 -5.71 -4.71
CA ILE A 82 3.90 -4.75 -4.10
C ILE A 82 4.34 -5.23 -2.71
N PHE A 83 3.39 -5.57 -1.85
CA PHE A 83 3.67 -5.94 -0.45
C PHE A 83 3.74 -7.44 -0.18
N GLY A 84 3.65 -8.30 -1.20
CA GLY A 84 3.49 -9.74 -1.04
C GLY A 84 4.55 -10.36 -0.12
N HIS A 85 5.80 -10.27 -0.48
CA HIS A 85 6.91 -10.82 0.31
C HIS A 85 7.04 -10.12 1.68
N HIS A 86 6.95 -8.79 1.71
CA HIS A 86 7.00 -8.04 2.97
C HIS A 86 5.93 -8.52 3.96
N ARG A 87 4.70 -8.73 3.49
CA ARG A 87 3.59 -9.22 4.32
C ARG A 87 3.84 -10.62 4.87
N ILE A 88 4.45 -11.49 4.08
CA ILE A 88 4.80 -12.86 4.50
C ILE A 88 5.88 -12.79 5.58
N HIS A 89 6.96 -12.05 5.36
CA HIS A 89 8.05 -11.87 6.32
C HIS A 89 7.59 -11.24 7.64
N LYS A 90 6.68 -10.26 7.58
CA LYS A 90 6.15 -9.58 8.78
C LYS A 90 5.01 -10.34 9.45
N GLY A 91 4.57 -11.45 8.88
CA GLY A 91 3.45 -12.20 9.46
C GLY A 91 2.14 -11.40 9.52
N THR A 92 1.91 -10.44 8.61
CA THR A 92 0.73 -9.56 8.65
C THR A 92 -0.57 -10.36 8.62
N GLN A 93 -1.65 -9.76 9.10
CA GLN A 93 -2.96 -10.40 9.19
C GLN A 93 -3.44 -10.93 7.84
N THR A 94 -4.05 -12.11 7.85
CA THR A 94 -4.66 -12.74 6.68
C THR A 94 -5.91 -13.50 7.09
N ARG A 95 -6.90 -13.56 6.22
CA ARG A 95 -8.10 -14.39 6.43
C ARG A 95 -7.82 -15.90 6.30
N ARG A 96 -6.64 -16.26 5.78
CA ARG A 96 -6.23 -17.66 5.51
C ARG A 96 -4.83 -17.91 6.04
N PRO A 97 -4.63 -17.91 7.37
CA PRO A 97 -3.31 -18.07 7.98
C PRO A 97 -2.65 -19.40 7.62
N ASN A 98 -3.44 -20.47 7.45
CA ASN A 98 -2.95 -21.81 7.10
C ASN A 98 -2.47 -21.94 5.64
N GLU A 99 -2.81 -20.99 4.77
CA GLU A 99 -2.33 -20.96 3.37
C GLU A 99 -1.05 -20.12 3.22
N ARG A 100 -0.48 -19.64 4.33
CA ARG A 100 0.77 -18.87 4.28
C ARG A 100 1.92 -19.80 3.89
N PRO A 101 2.69 -19.47 2.83
CA PRO A 101 3.83 -20.28 2.43
C PRO A 101 4.90 -20.27 3.52
N SER A 102 5.57 -21.39 3.72
CA SER A 102 6.77 -21.51 4.56
C SER A 102 8.07 -21.27 3.81
N GLN A 103 8.01 -21.29 2.48
CA GLN A 103 9.12 -21.04 1.56
C GLN A 103 8.66 -20.09 0.46
N LEU A 104 9.61 -19.36 -0.13
CA LEU A 104 9.37 -18.48 -1.27
C LEU A 104 10.47 -18.67 -2.32
N PRO A 105 10.15 -18.56 -3.62
CA PRO A 105 11.15 -18.62 -4.67
C PRO A 105 12.01 -17.35 -4.71
N ALA A 106 13.31 -17.51 -4.65
CA ALA A 106 14.28 -16.45 -4.91
C ALA A 106 14.80 -16.57 -6.35
N ARG A 107 14.85 -15.44 -7.07
CA ARG A 107 15.46 -15.33 -8.39
C ARG A 107 16.91 -14.86 -8.24
N ILE A 108 17.84 -15.65 -8.73
CA ILE A 108 19.28 -15.46 -8.53
C ILE A 108 19.96 -15.52 -9.88
N LEU A 109 20.84 -14.56 -10.14
CA LEU A 109 21.70 -14.56 -11.31
C LEU A 109 23.13 -14.85 -10.86
N ILE A 110 23.69 -15.99 -11.29
CA ILE A 110 25.08 -16.38 -11.01
C ILE A 110 25.79 -16.51 -12.36
N ARG A 111 26.88 -15.75 -12.56
CA ARG A 111 27.69 -15.75 -13.80
C ARG A 111 26.82 -15.56 -15.06
N GLY A 112 25.77 -14.76 -14.98
CA GLY A 112 24.88 -14.48 -16.11
C GLY A 112 23.80 -15.53 -16.35
N VAL A 113 23.72 -16.59 -15.54
CA VAL A 113 22.69 -17.63 -15.62
C VAL A 113 21.67 -17.42 -14.50
N GLU A 114 20.37 -17.41 -14.85
CA GLU A 114 19.29 -17.25 -13.89
C GLU A 114 18.89 -18.61 -13.28
N TYR A 115 18.78 -18.62 -11.97
CA TYR A 115 18.33 -19.75 -11.17
C TYR A 115 17.11 -19.34 -10.33
N ARG A 116 16.28 -20.32 -9.98
CA ARG A 116 15.23 -20.19 -8.97
C ARG A 116 15.51 -21.18 -7.86
N LYS A 117 15.52 -20.70 -6.63
CA LYS A 117 15.71 -21.53 -5.44
C LYS A 117 14.61 -21.22 -4.42
N GLU A 118 13.96 -22.26 -3.91
CA GLU A 118 13.00 -22.12 -2.80
C GLU A 118 13.77 -21.93 -1.50
N LEU A 119 13.52 -20.83 -0.81
CA LEU A 119 14.15 -20.48 0.46
C LEU A 119 13.10 -20.39 1.56
N VAL A 120 13.43 -20.85 2.76
CA VAL A 120 12.60 -20.62 3.94
C VAL A 120 12.49 -19.12 4.21
N ILE A 121 11.40 -18.69 4.82
CA ILE A 121 11.10 -17.25 4.97
C ILE A 121 12.23 -16.49 5.69
N THR A 122 12.90 -17.10 6.66
CA THR A 122 14.01 -16.48 7.40
C THR A 122 15.23 -16.18 6.53
N ASP A 123 15.46 -16.98 5.50
CA ASP A 123 16.61 -16.93 4.61
C ASP A 123 16.28 -16.26 3.25
N HIS A 124 14.98 -15.98 3.04
CA HIS A 124 14.52 -15.40 1.78
C HIS A 124 14.75 -13.88 1.75
N PRO A 125 15.49 -13.34 0.78
CA PRO A 125 15.60 -11.91 0.58
C PRO A 125 14.30 -11.35 0.01
N TYR A 126 13.91 -10.15 0.39
CA TYR A 126 12.77 -9.51 -0.23
C TYR A 126 13.04 -8.06 -0.61
N PHE A 127 12.33 -7.62 -1.62
CA PHE A 127 12.36 -6.26 -2.12
C PHE A 127 10.95 -5.68 -2.08
N LEU A 128 10.87 -4.40 -1.79
CA LEU A 128 9.64 -3.63 -1.80
C LEU A 128 9.89 -2.38 -2.66
N ALA A 129 9.43 -2.42 -3.90
CA ALA A 129 9.48 -1.28 -4.81
C ALA A 129 8.21 -0.45 -4.66
N MET A 130 8.32 0.70 -4.00
CA MET A 130 7.20 1.61 -3.80
C MET A 130 7.21 2.69 -4.87
N PRO A 131 6.16 2.82 -5.70
CA PRO A 131 6.01 3.95 -6.59
C PRO A 131 5.96 5.26 -5.81
N ILE A 132 6.72 6.24 -6.25
CA ILE A 132 6.74 7.60 -5.70
C ILE A 132 6.55 8.56 -6.86
N TRP A 133 5.70 9.53 -6.70
CA TRP A 133 5.47 10.61 -7.67
C TRP A 133 6.02 11.93 -7.16
N ASP A 134 6.23 12.86 -8.05
CA ASP A 134 6.42 14.27 -7.72
C ASP A 134 5.17 14.83 -7.02
N GLN A 135 5.21 16.09 -6.65
CA GLN A 135 4.05 16.79 -6.11
C GLN A 135 2.85 16.66 -7.08
N PRO A 136 1.61 16.44 -6.58
CA PRO A 136 0.43 16.29 -7.42
C PRO A 136 0.29 17.42 -8.44
N GLY A 137 -0.07 17.08 -9.69
CA GLY A 137 -0.28 18.04 -10.76
C GLY A 137 -1.28 19.12 -10.40
N LEU A 138 -2.35 18.78 -9.67
CA LEU A 138 -3.33 19.72 -9.14
C LEU A 138 -2.66 20.84 -8.31
N LEU A 139 -1.73 20.50 -7.42
CA LEU A 139 -1.04 21.48 -6.57
C LEU A 139 0.01 22.29 -7.34
N ARG A 140 0.47 21.80 -8.50
CA ARG A 140 1.40 22.51 -9.40
C ARG A 140 0.69 23.36 -10.47
N GLY A 141 -0.65 23.33 -10.51
CA GLY A 141 -1.42 24.00 -11.55
C GLY A 141 -1.23 23.40 -12.95
N ILE A 142 -0.88 22.11 -13.05
CA ILE A 142 -0.65 21.40 -14.31
C ILE A 142 -1.95 20.69 -14.70
N SER A 143 -2.31 20.75 -15.98
CA SER A 143 -3.48 20.03 -16.48
C SER A 143 -3.30 18.51 -16.38
N PRO A 144 -4.38 17.73 -16.16
CA PRO A 144 -4.32 16.28 -16.18
C PRO A 144 -3.71 15.75 -17.48
N SER A 145 -2.73 14.86 -17.39
CA SER A 145 -2.10 14.22 -18.53
C SER A 145 -1.99 12.71 -18.31
N ALA A 146 -1.92 11.93 -19.38
CA ALA A 146 -1.74 10.48 -19.31
C ALA A 146 -0.34 10.06 -18.83
N ASN A 147 0.60 10.98 -18.72
CA ASN A 147 1.97 10.71 -18.32
C ASN A 147 2.07 10.65 -16.80
N PHE A 148 2.85 9.69 -16.32
CA PHE A 148 3.26 9.59 -14.94
C PHE A 148 4.48 10.49 -14.72
N ASP A 149 4.27 11.81 -14.73
CA ASP A 149 5.35 12.76 -14.53
C ASP A 149 6.01 12.55 -13.17
N GLY A 150 7.35 12.46 -13.14
CA GLY A 150 8.11 12.30 -11.92
C GLY A 150 7.92 10.96 -11.21
N LEU A 151 7.33 9.94 -11.86
CA LEU A 151 7.24 8.61 -11.28
C LEU A 151 8.62 7.97 -11.18
N CYS A 152 9.03 7.64 -9.97
CA CYS A 152 10.19 6.80 -9.68
C CYS A 152 9.79 5.66 -8.74
N ALA A 153 10.70 4.73 -8.49
CA ALA A 153 10.51 3.68 -7.50
C ALA A 153 11.52 3.83 -6.38
N HIS A 154 11.04 3.85 -5.14
CA HIS A 154 11.91 3.72 -3.98
C HIS A 154 12.01 2.25 -3.61
N LEU A 155 13.24 1.73 -3.63
CA LEU A 155 13.51 0.33 -3.35
C LEU A 155 13.94 0.15 -1.90
N TYR A 156 13.11 -0.55 -1.14
CA TYR A 156 13.48 -1.11 0.16
C TYR A 156 13.84 -2.58 -0.02
N TYR A 157 14.85 -3.04 0.67
CA TYR A 157 15.24 -4.44 0.61
C TYR A 157 15.68 -4.96 1.97
N HIS A 158 15.53 -6.26 2.13
CA HIS A 158 16.11 -7.02 3.23
C HIS A 158 16.84 -8.22 2.64
N ILE A 159 18.11 -8.34 2.97
CA ILE A 159 18.95 -9.47 2.59
C ILE A 159 19.43 -10.09 3.90
N PRO A 160 19.11 -11.36 4.17
CA PRO A 160 19.59 -12.07 5.37
C PRO A 160 21.12 -12.20 5.37
N ASP A 161 21.73 -12.15 6.56
CA ASP A 161 23.19 -12.26 6.69
C ASP A 161 23.74 -13.61 6.21
N ASN A 162 22.95 -14.68 6.34
CA ASN A 162 23.27 -16.05 5.92
C ASN A 162 22.91 -16.34 4.45
N ILE A 163 22.61 -15.31 3.65
CA ILE A 163 22.13 -15.50 2.27
C ILE A 163 23.10 -16.33 1.41
N LYS A 164 24.40 -16.16 1.60
CA LYS A 164 25.42 -16.92 0.85
C LYS A 164 25.30 -18.42 1.12
N ASP A 165 25.18 -18.79 2.41
CA ASP A 165 25.02 -20.18 2.82
C ASP A 165 23.69 -20.74 2.34
N ALA A 166 22.61 -19.97 2.48
CA ALA A 166 21.28 -20.35 2.00
C ALA A 166 21.23 -20.57 0.47
N LEU A 167 22.06 -19.82 -0.27
CA LEU A 167 22.22 -19.97 -1.72
C LEU A 167 23.28 -21.01 -2.13
N GLU A 168 24.04 -21.54 -1.19
CA GLU A 168 25.15 -22.49 -1.42
C GLU A 168 26.23 -21.93 -2.35
N LEU A 169 26.54 -20.63 -2.18
CA LEU A 169 27.55 -19.96 -2.99
C LEU A 169 28.95 -20.31 -2.52
N SER A 170 29.84 -20.60 -3.47
CA SER A 170 31.26 -20.79 -3.19
C SER A 170 31.96 -19.49 -2.80
N ASP A 171 33.10 -19.59 -2.09
CA ASP A 171 33.91 -18.43 -1.75
C ASP A 171 34.31 -17.63 -3.00
N GLY A 172 34.08 -16.31 -2.96
CA GLY A 172 34.31 -15.41 -4.08
C GLY A 172 33.27 -15.44 -5.19
N GLU A 173 32.23 -16.29 -5.10
CA GLU A 173 31.14 -16.28 -6.05
C GLU A 173 30.18 -15.10 -5.75
N ILE A 174 29.81 -14.38 -6.81
CA ILE A 174 28.89 -13.23 -6.72
C ILE A 174 27.56 -13.64 -7.36
N ALA A 175 26.50 -13.51 -6.59
CA ALA A 175 25.14 -13.65 -7.07
C ALA A 175 24.40 -12.31 -7.05
N GLU A 176 23.68 -12.02 -8.12
CA GLU A 176 22.73 -10.92 -8.17
C GLU A 176 21.35 -11.44 -7.80
N ILE A 177 20.73 -10.88 -6.76
CA ILE A 177 19.38 -11.25 -6.36
C ILE A 177 18.41 -10.28 -7.05
N ARG A 178 17.48 -10.83 -7.79
CA ARG A 178 16.51 -10.04 -8.56
C ARG A 178 15.16 -9.96 -7.86
N PRO A 179 14.58 -8.75 -7.79
CA PRO A 179 13.21 -8.61 -7.30
C PRO A 179 12.24 -9.32 -8.24
N ASP A 180 11.28 -10.05 -7.68
CA ASP A 180 10.22 -10.74 -8.41
C ASP A 180 8.93 -9.93 -8.51
N THR A 181 8.99 -8.61 -8.26
CA THR A 181 7.82 -7.76 -8.13
C THR A 181 7.77 -6.71 -9.26
N ALA A 182 6.76 -6.84 -10.10
CA ALA A 182 6.30 -5.78 -10.99
C ALA A 182 5.01 -5.20 -10.42
N GLY A 183 5.10 -4.14 -9.60
CA GLY A 183 3.94 -3.44 -9.09
C GLY A 183 3.34 -2.51 -10.17
N ASP A 184 2.01 -2.51 -10.28
CA ASP A 184 1.29 -1.54 -11.11
C ASP A 184 1.15 -0.23 -10.33
N ALA A 185 1.85 0.83 -10.80
CA ALA A 185 1.83 2.14 -10.18
C ALA A 185 0.42 2.76 -10.14
N THR A 186 -0.41 2.52 -11.17
CA THR A 186 -1.80 3.00 -11.21
C THR A 186 -2.61 2.39 -10.07
N GLN A 187 -2.52 1.08 -9.89
CA GLN A 187 -3.24 0.40 -8.80
C GLN A 187 -2.74 0.85 -7.43
N PHE A 188 -1.43 1.07 -7.29
CA PHE A 188 -0.85 1.62 -6.07
C PHE A 188 -1.35 3.04 -5.78
N GLY A 189 -1.36 3.93 -6.79
CA GLY A 189 -1.87 5.29 -6.65
C GLY A 189 -3.34 5.33 -6.28
N ARG A 190 -4.18 4.47 -6.87
CA ARG A 190 -5.60 4.32 -6.48
C ARG A 190 -5.75 3.85 -5.03
N ALA A 191 -4.88 2.95 -4.56
CA ALA A 191 -4.89 2.50 -3.17
C ALA A 191 -4.50 3.64 -2.20
N ILE A 192 -3.49 4.44 -2.53
CA ILE A 192 -3.11 5.63 -1.75
C ILE A 192 -4.24 6.66 -1.72
N ALA A 193 -4.85 6.96 -2.89
CA ALA A 193 -6.01 7.86 -2.98
C ALA A 193 -7.17 7.38 -2.12
N LYS A 194 -7.46 6.07 -2.14
CA LYS A 194 -8.50 5.44 -1.32
C LYS A 194 -8.22 5.59 0.16
N ILE A 195 -7.00 5.33 0.60
CA ILE A 195 -6.59 5.48 2.01
C ILE A 195 -6.78 6.93 2.46
N ALA A 196 -6.27 7.90 1.69
CA ALA A 196 -6.40 9.32 2.00
C ALA A 196 -7.88 9.76 2.06
N TYR A 197 -8.68 9.34 1.08
CA TYR A 197 -10.10 9.64 1.02
C TYR A 197 -10.88 9.06 2.20
N CYS A 198 -10.73 7.77 2.48
CA CYS A 198 -11.41 7.13 3.61
C CYS A 198 -11.00 7.74 4.95
N ASN A 199 -9.73 8.12 5.10
CA ASN A 199 -9.24 8.80 6.31
C ASN A 199 -9.87 10.19 6.45
N ALA A 200 -9.97 10.96 5.37
CA ALA A 200 -10.63 12.26 5.37
C ALA A 200 -12.13 12.14 5.73
N ILE A 201 -12.84 11.14 5.16
CA ILE A 201 -14.24 10.86 5.53
C ILE A 201 -14.37 10.45 7.00
N ALA A 202 -13.42 9.67 7.53
CA ALA A 202 -13.42 9.30 8.94
C ALA A 202 -13.37 10.53 9.86
N HIS A 203 -12.56 11.53 9.51
CA HIS A 203 -12.40 12.75 10.29
C HIS A 203 -13.55 13.76 10.09
N PHE A 204 -13.88 14.07 8.85
CA PHE A 204 -14.77 15.18 8.51
C PHE A 204 -16.19 14.77 8.17
N GLY A 205 -16.43 13.48 7.83
CA GLY A 205 -17.70 13.00 7.29
C GLY A 205 -17.84 13.34 5.81
N LEU A 206 -18.89 12.84 5.17
CA LEU A 206 -19.19 13.13 3.76
C LEU A 206 -19.57 14.60 3.55
N ASP A 207 -20.30 15.18 4.48
CA ASP A 207 -20.80 16.56 4.37
C ASP A 207 -19.71 17.61 4.60
N GLY A 208 -18.50 17.16 4.97
CA GLY A 208 -17.33 18.04 5.13
C GLY A 208 -16.68 18.46 3.82
N PHE A 209 -17.20 18.03 2.66
CA PHE A 209 -16.61 18.28 1.35
C PHE A 209 -17.65 18.77 0.36
N GLU A 210 -17.35 19.84 -0.38
CA GLU A 210 -18.22 20.37 -1.45
C GLU A 210 -18.06 19.60 -2.75
N HIS A 211 -16.82 19.20 -3.08
CA HIS A 211 -16.48 18.42 -4.27
C HIS A 211 -15.47 17.33 -3.94
N LEU A 212 -15.67 16.17 -4.54
CA LEU A 212 -14.85 14.98 -4.31
C LEU A 212 -14.41 14.37 -5.65
N GLU A 213 -13.20 14.71 -6.10
CA GLU A 213 -12.63 14.15 -7.33
C GLU A 213 -11.98 12.78 -7.11
N LEU A 214 -11.56 12.47 -5.88
CA LEU A 214 -10.92 11.20 -5.54
C LEU A 214 -11.78 9.97 -5.81
N PRO A 215 -13.13 9.95 -5.59
CA PRO A 215 -13.95 8.80 -5.97
C PRO A 215 -13.82 8.36 -7.42
N ASP A 216 -13.73 9.30 -8.37
CA ASP A 216 -13.58 8.96 -9.78
C ASP A 216 -12.21 8.37 -10.10
N LEU A 217 -11.13 8.85 -9.47
CA LEU A 217 -9.82 8.22 -9.54
C LEU A 217 -9.86 6.80 -8.92
N ILE A 218 -10.42 6.66 -7.74
CA ILE A 218 -10.52 5.39 -7.02
C ILE A 218 -11.32 4.37 -7.84
N LEU A 219 -12.44 4.78 -8.43
CA LEU A 219 -13.27 3.91 -9.27
C LEU A 219 -12.68 3.67 -10.67
N GLY A 220 -11.61 4.38 -11.05
CA GLY A 220 -10.96 4.25 -12.37
C GLY A 220 -11.67 4.99 -13.50
N LYS A 221 -12.59 5.89 -13.20
CA LYS A 221 -13.24 6.78 -14.17
C LYS A 221 -12.33 7.94 -14.58
N PHE A 222 -11.46 8.39 -13.67
CA PHE A 222 -10.44 9.39 -13.92
C PHE A 222 -9.06 8.71 -13.96
N PRO A 223 -8.35 8.70 -15.11
CA PRO A 223 -7.15 7.87 -15.26
C PRO A 223 -5.84 8.54 -14.80
N TYR A 224 -5.86 9.82 -14.48
CA TYR A 224 -4.65 10.62 -14.26
C TYR A 224 -4.19 10.58 -12.79
N VAL A 225 -3.53 9.49 -12.40
CA VAL A 225 -3.08 9.28 -11.02
C VAL A 225 -2.17 10.40 -10.55
N SER A 226 -1.14 10.75 -11.30
CA SER A 226 -0.16 11.79 -10.94
C SER A 226 -0.75 13.21 -10.80
N PHE A 227 -1.97 13.42 -11.27
CA PHE A 227 -2.68 14.69 -11.08
C PHE A 227 -3.17 14.85 -9.64
N LEU A 228 -3.64 13.77 -9.00
CA LEU A 228 -4.24 13.80 -7.65
C LEU A 228 -3.36 13.13 -6.58
N VAL A 229 -2.45 12.24 -6.97
CA VAL A 229 -1.56 11.51 -6.06
C VAL A 229 -0.13 11.95 -6.28
N GLY A 230 0.57 12.24 -5.21
CA GLY A 230 1.97 12.63 -5.27
C GLY A 230 2.60 12.78 -3.90
N SER A 231 3.88 13.08 -3.89
CA SER A 231 4.65 13.33 -2.69
C SER A 231 4.59 14.81 -2.33
N VAL A 232 4.43 15.12 -1.07
CA VAL A 232 4.74 16.47 -0.57
C VAL A 232 6.23 16.49 -0.31
N LEU A 233 6.97 17.30 -1.07
CA LEU A 233 8.38 17.55 -0.83
C LEU A 233 8.49 18.29 0.53
N ARG A 234 8.62 17.53 1.60
CA ARG A 234 9.23 18.07 2.82
C ARG A 234 10.73 17.98 2.60
N GLU A 235 11.43 19.10 2.85
CA GLU A 235 12.88 19.01 3.00
C GLU A 235 13.17 17.87 3.98
N PRO A 236 14.07 16.94 3.64
CA PRO A 236 14.43 15.89 4.57
C PRO A 236 14.87 16.58 5.87
N PRO A 237 14.45 16.10 7.03
CA PRO A 237 14.93 16.65 8.29
C PRO A 237 16.46 16.61 8.26
N PRO A 238 17.14 17.64 8.79
CA PRO A 238 18.60 17.66 8.82
C PRO A 238 19.10 16.36 9.45
N PRO A 239 20.16 15.75 8.91
CA PRO A 239 20.69 14.50 9.45
C PRO A 239 20.97 14.70 10.94
N ASN A 240 20.52 13.75 11.76
CA ASN A 240 20.92 13.71 13.14
C ASN A 240 22.46 13.73 13.21
N ARG A 241 23.03 14.20 14.31
CA ARG A 241 24.47 14.29 14.53
C ARG A 241 25.22 12.97 14.24
N ASP A 242 24.51 11.85 14.21
CA ASP A 242 25.00 10.50 13.93
C ASP A 242 24.81 10.08 12.46
N GLY A 243 24.42 10.97 11.56
CA GLY A 243 24.17 10.66 10.15
C GLY A 243 22.95 9.76 9.89
N ARG A 244 22.09 9.56 10.89
CA ARG A 244 20.86 8.77 10.76
C ARG A 244 19.66 9.70 10.60
N TYR A 245 18.81 9.42 9.61
CA TYR A 245 17.54 10.10 9.46
C TYR A 245 16.51 9.39 10.35
N THR A 246 15.97 10.09 11.35
CA THR A 246 14.76 9.68 12.06
C THR A 246 13.58 10.44 11.45
N VAL A 247 12.63 9.70 10.88
CA VAL A 247 11.33 10.26 10.49
C VAL A 247 10.44 10.13 11.72
N SER A 248 10.10 11.27 12.30
CA SER A 248 9.09 11.39 13.36
C SER A 248 7.68 11.46 12.78
#